data_36ad85b399ed44346e3d9c0346dab8da
#
_entry.id   36ad85b399ed44346e3d9c0346dab8da
#
_cell.length_a   1.000
_cell.length_b   1.000
_cell.length_c   1.000
_cell.angle_alpha   90.00
_cell.angle_beta   90.00
_cell.angle_gamma   90.00
#
_symmetry.space_group_name_H-M   'P 1'
#
loop_
_entity.id
_entity.type
_entity.pdbx_description
1 polymer ?
#
loop_
_entity_poly.entity_id
_entity_poly.type
_entity_poly.pdbx_seq_one_letter_code
_entity_poly.pdbx_strand_id
1 'polypeptide(L)'
;MIQYQDHLRDITEASLAEGFFDGWPNPPSYAVFMQILKNASCVVLAKDAQTGKVVGFITALSDGVLTAYIPLLEVVPAYQKQGIGKELTRRMLDKLKGIYMVDLLCDPDLQDFYEQLGMRKAQGMLIRNYEHQSGRTEPL
;
A
#
# COMPACT_ATOMS: atom_id res chain seq x y z
N MET A 1 -10.96 10.95 13.53
CA MET A 1 -9.84 10.17 14.09
C MET A 1 -9.52 8.98 13.20
N ILE A 2 -8.26 8.78 12.91
CA ILE A 2 -7.80 7.66 12.08
C ILE A 2 -7.33 6.53 12.97
N GLN A 3 -7.83 5.33 12.72
CA GLN A 3 -7.39 4.11 13.38
C GLN A 3 -6.61 3.26 12.39
N TYR A 4 -5.60 2.55 12.88
CA TYR A 4 -4.74 1.70 12.04
C TYR A 4 -4.89 0.25 12.47
N GLN A 5 -4.90 -0.65 11.48
CA GLN A 5 -4.96 -2.08 11.74
C GLN A 5 -4.12 -2.83 10.72
N ASP A 6 -3.61 -4.01 11.11
CA ASP A 6 -2.74 -4.81 10.25
C ASP A 6 -3.37 -6.14 9.86
N HIS A 7 -4.69 -6.18 9.80
CA HIS A 7 -5.46 -7.36 9.42
C HIS A 7 -6.69 -6.94 8.62
N LEU A 8 -7.33 -7.90 7.97
CA LEU A 8 -8.48 -7.66 7.11
C LEU A 8 -9.81 -8.14 7.74
N ARG A 9 -9.82 -8.44 9.02
CA ARG A 9 -11.06 -8.85 9.70
C ARG A 9 -12.10 -7.73 9.55
N ASP A 10 -13.30 -8.13 9.18
CA ASP A 10 -14.44 -7.22 9.00
C ASP A 10 -14.26 -6.21 7.86
N ILE A 11 -13.29 -6.44 6.97
CA ILE A 11 -13.06 -5.58 5.80
C ILE A 11 -13.66 -6.25 4.58
N THR A 12 -14.56 -5.54 3.90
CA THR A 12 -15.19 -5.96 2.64
C THR A 12 -15.04 -4.83 1.62
N GLU A 13 -15.50 -5.07 0.40
CA GLU A 13 -15.49 -4.02 -0.62
C GLU A 13 -16.22 -2.75 -0.13
N ALA A 14 -17.33 -2.93 0.60
CA ALA A 14 -18.11 -1.82 1.13
C ALA A 14 -17.34 -1.01 2.19
N SER A 15 -16.30 -1.59 2.79
CA SER A 15 -15.46 -0.90 3.77
C SER A 15 -14.49 0.07 3.11
N LEU A 16 -14.23 -0.06 1.80
CA LEU A 16 -13.21 0.74 1.11
C LEU A 16 -13.81 2.07 0.67
N ALA A 17 -13.17 3.17 1.03
CA ALA A 17 -13.60 4.49 0.61
C ALA A 17 -13.46 4.66 -0.90
N GLU A 18 -14.17 5.61 -1.46
CA GLU A 18 -13.97 6.00 -2.86
C GLU A 18 -12.66 6.77 -3.01
N GLY A 19 -12.05 6.69 -4.19
CA GLY A 19 -10.88 7.47 -4.53
C GLY A 19 -9.57 6.71 -4.57
N PHE A 20 -9.57 5.41 -4.30
CA PHE A 20 -8.36 4.61 -4.49
C PHE A 20 -8.02 4.48 -5.98
N PHE A 21 -6.72 4.42 -6.27
CA PHE A 21 -6.16 4.35 -7.64
C PHE A 21 -6.54 5.57 -8.48
N ASP A 22 -6.68 6.72 -7.80
CA ASP A 22 -6.97 7.99 -8.46
C ASP A 22 -5.91 8.30 -9.50
N GLY A 23 -6.35 8.68 -10.70
CA GLY A 23 -5.45 8.99 -11.81
C GLY A 23 -5.00 7.78 -12.63
N TRP A 24 -5.32 6.55 -12.22
CA TRP A 24 -5.00 5.38 -13.03
C TRP A 24 -5.99 5.26 -14.20
N PRO A 25 -5.52 5.16 -15.46
CA PRO A 25 -6.44 5.01 -16.61
C PRO A 25 -7.31 3.76 -16.54
N ASN A 26 -6.79 2.65 -16.04
CA ASN A 26 -7.49 1.37 -15.95
C ASN A 26 -7.32 0.79 -14.55
N PRO A 27 -7.95 1.37 -13.54
CA PRO A 27 -7.74 0.93 -12.16
C PRO A 27 -8.34 -0.45 -11.90
N PRO A 28 -7.82 -1.19 -10.91
CA PRO A 28 -8.48 -2.41 -10.46
C PRO A 28 -9.88 -2.10 -9.94
N SER A 29 -10.80 -3.03 -10.15
CA SER A 29 -12.09 -2.99 -9.45
C SER A 29 -11.86 -3.18 -7.95
N TYR A 30 -12.85 -2.84 -7.13
CA TYR A 30 -12.71 -3.06 -5.69
C TYR A 30 -12.74 -4.56 -5.33
N ALA A 31 -13.34 -5.40 -6.16
CA ALA A 31 -13.19 -6.85 -5.99
C ALA A 31 -11.74 -7.30 -6.17
N VAL A 32 -11.06 -6.79 -7.20
CA VAL A 32 -9.63 -7.05 -7.43
C VAL A 32 -8.79 -6.40 -6.34
N PHE A 33 -9.14 -5.20 -5.91
CA PHE A 33 -8.46 -4.52 -4.81
C PHE A 33 -8.47 -5.40 -3.54
N MET A 34 -9.61 -6.00 -3.21
CA MET A 34 -9.68 -6.92 -2.08
C MET A 34 -8.76 -8.13 -2.25
N GLN A 35 -8.62 -8.65 -3.48
CA GLN A 35 -7.67 -9.73 -3.75
C GLN A 35 -6.22 -9.27 -3.53
N ILE A 36 -5.88 -8.05 -3.95
CA ILE A 36 -4.55 -7.48 -3.72
C ILE A 36 -4.25 -7.44 -2.21
N LEU A 37 -5.20 -6.96 -1.42
CA LEU A 37 -5.03 -6.89 0.03
C LEU A 37 -4.88 -8.28 0.65
N LYS A 38 -5.72 -9.23 0.23
CA LYS A 38 -5.70 -10.60 0.78
C LYS A 38 -4.43 -11.36 0.42
N ASN A 39 -3.86 -11.10 -0.75
CA ASN A 39 -2.68 -11.81 -1.23
C ASN A 39 -1.37 -11.17 -0.77
N ALA A 40 -1.41 -10.00 -0.15
CA ALA A 40 -0.21 -9.37 0.40
C ALA A 40 0.31 -10.17 1.61
N SER A 41 1.64 -10.20 1.76
CA SER A 41 2.26 -10.84 2.94
C SER A 41 1.96 -10.06 4.20
N CYS A 42 1.97 -8.73 4.11
CA CYS A 42 1.66 -7.82 5.20
C CYS A 42 0.79 -6.69 4.66
N VAL A 43 -0.11 -6.19 5.50
CA VAL A 43 -0.98 -5.06 5.17
C VAL A 43 -1.12 -4.18 6.40
N VAL A 44 -1.19 -2.87 6.18
CA VAL A 44 -1.63 -1.92 7.21
C VAL A 44 -2.70 -1.05 6.57
N LEU A 45 -3.80 -0.88 7.27
CA LEU A 45 -4.94 -0.08 6.83
C LEU A 45 -5.10 1.13 7.74
N ALA A 46 -5.49 2.25 7.15
CA ALA A 46 -5.93 3.45 7.86
C ALA A 46 -7.44 3.58 7.67
N LYS A 47 -8.16 3.70 8.76
CA LYS A 47 -9.62 3.71 8.79
C LYS A 47 -10.12 4.95 9.49
N ASP A 48 -11.08 5.65 8.89
CA ASP A 48 -11.75 6.75 9.55
C ASP A 48 -12.76 6.18 10.56
N ALA A 49 -12.53 6.43 11.84
CA ALA A 49 -13.38 5.89 12.90
C ALA A 49 -14.82 6.40 12.82
N GLN A 50 -15.03 7.60 12.24
CA GLN A 50 -16.38 8.18 12.15
C GLN A 50 -17.21 7.51 11.06
N THR A 51 -16.61 7.14 9.94
CA THR A 51 -17.31 6.54 8.81
C THR A 51 -17.18 5.03 8.75
N GLY A 52 -16.17 4.47 9.42
CA GLY A 52 -15.83 3.05 9.31
C GLY A 52 -15.15 2.69 8.00
N LYS A 53 -14.81 3.67 7.16
CA LYS A 53 -14.22 3.41 5.84
C LYS A 53 -12.70 3.36 5.91
N VAL A 54 -12.12 2.46 5.13
CA VAL A 54 -10.67 2.42 4.90
C VAL A 54 -10.33 3.55 3.93
N VAL A 55 -9.44 4.44 4.34
CA VAL A 55 -9.07 5.64 3.58
C VAL A 55 -7.61 5.61 3.13
N GLY A 56 -6.84 4.63 3.57
CA GLY A 56 -5.46 4.46 3.14
C GLY A 56 -4.99 3.03 3.42
N PHE A 57 -3.97 2.62 2.68
CA PHE A 57 -3.38 1.29 2.89
C PHE A 57 -1.94 1.25 2.42
N ILE A 58 -1.21 0.28 2.92
CA ILE A 58 0.11 -0.09 2.44
C ILE A 58 0.21 -1.60 2.45
N THR A 59 0.84 -2.18 1.43
CA THR A 59 1.07 -3.61 1.34
C THR A 59 2.55 -3.92 1.22
N ALA A 60 2.93 -5.13 1.61
CA ALA A 60 4.26 -5.67 1.37
C ALA A 60 4.16 -7.11 0.93
N LEU A 61 5.05 -7.50 0.02
CA LEU A 61 5.23 -8.87 -0.44
C LEU A 61 6.59 -9.35 0.07
N SER A 62 6.64 -10.53 0.66
CA SER A 62 7.86 -11.01 1.30
C SER A 62 7.96 -12.53 1.25
N ASP A 63 9.20 -13.03 1.19
CA ASP A 63 9.44 -14.46 1.40
C ASP A 63 9.44 -14.84 2.89
N GLY A 64 9.33 -13.85 3.78
CA GLY A 64 9.32 -14.06 5.22
C GLY A 64 10.69 -14.36 5.81
N VAL A 65 11.74 -14.30 5.01
CA VAL A 65 13.09 -14.71 5.43
C VAL A 65 14.11 -13.61 5.19
N LEU A 66 14.22 -13.12 3.96
CA LEU A 66 15.32 -12.22 3.59
C LEU A 66 14.83 -10.90 2.98
N THR A 67 13.75 -10.91 2.22
CA THR A 67 13.40 -9.78 1.38
C THR A 67 11.92 -9.41 1.53
N ALA A 68 11.63 -8.14 1.34
CA ALA A 68 10.27 -7.62 1.21
C ALA A 68 10.26 -6.48 0.20
N TYR A 69 9.17 -6.37 -0.54
CA TYR A 69 8.94 -5.28 -1.49
C TYR A 69 7.61 -4.61 -1.15
N ILE A 70 7.61 -3.28 -1.13
CA ILE A 70 6.41 -2.48 -0.87
C ILE A 70 5.90 -1.95 -2.21
N PRO A 71 4.91 -2.61 -2.84
CA PRO A 71 4.44 -2.20 -4.15
C PRO A 71 3.44 -1.05 -4.13
N LEU A 72 2.66 -0.92 -3.06
CA LEU A 72 1.54 0.02 -3.03
C LEU A 72 1.44 0.71 -1.68
N LEU A 73 1.30 2.02 -1.75
CA LEU A 73 0.94 2.90 -0.64
C LEU A 73 -0.02 3.93 -1.20
N GLU A 74 -1.24 3.98 -0.68
CA GLU A 74 -2.20 4.99 -1.13
C GLU A 74 -3.02 5.53 0.03
N VAL A 75 -3.35 6.81 -0.08
CA VAL A 75 -4.33 7.51 0.74
C VAL A 75 -5.28 8.21 -0.22
N VAL A 76 -6.59 8.01 -0.03
CA VAL A 76 -7.57 8.65 -0.92
C VAL A 76 -7.42 10.18 -0.88
N PRO A 77 -7.68 10.88 -1.99
CA PRO A 77 -7.39 12.33 -2.08
C PRO A 77 -7.95 13.16 -0.94
N ALA A 78 -9.17 12.86 -0.49
CA ALA A 78 -9.82 13.62 0.58
C ALA A 78 -9.09 13.56 1.92
N TYR A 79 -8.21 12.58 2.12
CA TYR A 79 -7.51 12.36 3.40
C TYR A 79 -6.00 12.58 3.29
N GLN A 80 -5.51 13.06 2.15
CA GLN A 80 -4.09 13.34 1.96
C GLN A 80 -3.63 14.56 2.76
N LYS A 81 -2.32 14.67 2.96
CA LYS A 81 -1.67 15.79 3.67
C LYS A 81 -2.04 15.88 5.15
N GLN A 82 -2.36 14.74 5.75
CA GLN A 82 -2.68 14.64 7.19
C GLN A 82 -1.74 13.69 7.92
N GLY A 83 -0.67 13.23 7.26
CA GLY A 83 0.31 12.33 7.87
C GLY A 83 -0.08 10.86 7.83
N ILE A 84 -1.17 10.48 7.15
CA ILE A 84 -1.63 9.10 7.11
C ILE A 84 -0.64 8.21 6.36
N GLY A 85 -0.15 8.67 5.19
CA GLY A 85 0.84 7.90 4.42
C GLY A 85 2.12 7.66 5.20
N LYS A 86 2.57 8.67 5.95
CA LYS A 86 3.75 8.55 6.79
C LYS A 86 3.55 7.51 7.91
N GLU A 87 2.40 7.54 8.56
CA GLU A 87 2.11 6.60 9.64
C GLU A 87 1.95 5.17 9.11
N LEU A 88 1.29 4.99 7.95
CA LEU A 88 1.20 3.69 7.29
C LEU A 88 2.59 3.12 6.99
N THR A 89 3.46 3.94 6.43
CA THR A 89 4.82 3.52 6.08
C THR A 89 5.63 3.19 7.33
N ARG A 90 5.55 4.04 8.36
CA ARG A 90 6.25 3.80 9.62
C ARG A 90 5.84 2.45 10.23
N ARG A 91 4.55 2.16 10.24
CA ARG A 91 4.04 0.90 10.79
C ARG A 91 4.47 -0.30 9.97
N MET A 92 4.48 -0.18 8.63
CA MET A 92 4.94 -1.26 7.77
C MET A 92 6.44 -1.51 7.96
N LEU A 93 7.26 -0.46 7.99
CA LEU A 93 8.70 -0.61 8.20
C LEU A 93 8.99 -1.23 9.56
N ASP A 94 8.21 -0.91 10.59
CA ASP A 94 8.35 -1.52 11.89
C ASP A 94 8.06 -3.03 11.85
N LYS A 95 7.02 -3.43 11.11
CA LYS A 95 6.71 -4.86 10.92
C LYS A 95 7.83 -5.60 10.19
N LEU A 96 8.55 -4.92 9.31
CA LEU A 96 9.58 -5.51 8.45
C LEU A 96 11.00 -5.34 9.00
N LYS A 97 11.17 -4.84 10.21
CA LYS A 97 12.51 -4.52 10.75
C LYS A 97 13.40 -5.75 10.93
N GLY A 98 12.84 -6.95 10.95
CA GLY A 98 13.59 -8.20 10.99
C GLY A 98 13.98 -8.73 9.61
N ILE A 99 13.60 -8.06 8.54
CA ILE A 99 13.89 -8.44 7.16
C ILE A 99 15.07 -7.60 6.65
N TYR A 100 16.07 -8.25 6.09
CA TYR A 100 17.29 -7.57 5.65
C TYR A 100 17.05 -6.60 4.49
N MET A 101 16.38 -7.06 3.44
CA MET A 101 16.18 -6.27 2.21
C MET A 101 14.73 -5.80 2.13
N VAL A 102 14.49 -4.52 2.37
CA VAL A 102 13.16 -3.93 2.22
C VAL A 102 13.27 -2.84 1.16
N ASP A 103 12.63 -3.07 0.02
CA ASP A 103 12.76 -2.20 -1.15
C ASP A 103 11.41 -1.66 -1.60
N LEU A 104 11.44 -0.49 -2.24
CA LEU A 104 10.31 0.06 -2.97
C LEU A 104 10.81 0.94 -4.10
N LEU A 105 9.94 1.18 -5.07
CA LEU A 105 10.17 2.16 -6.14
C LEU A 105 9.20 3.31 -5.95
N CYS A 106 9.68 4.52 -6.17
CA CYS A 106 8.85 5.72 -6.07
C CYS A 106 9.33 6.78 -7.05
N ASP A 107 8.49 7.77 -7.30
CA ASP A 107 8.87 8.91 -8.09
C ASP A 107 9.95 9.72 -7.35
N PRO A 108 10.81 10.46 -8.10
CA PRO A 108 11.90 11.21 -7.46
C PRO A 108 11.45 12.20 -6.39
N ASP A 109 10.28 12.81 -6.57
CA ASP A 109 9.75 13.77 -5.61
C ASP A 109 9.25 13.14 -4.31
N LEU A 110 9.13 11.82 -4.25
CA LEU A 110 8.76 11.09 -3.03
C LEU A 110 9.96 10.54 -2.28
N GLN A 111 11.17 10.61 -2.84
CA GLN A 111 12.35 10.04 -2.20
C GLN A 111 12.64 10.69 -0.85
N ASP A 112 12.48 12.00 -0.73
CA ASP A 112 12.71 12.69 0.53
C ASP A 112 11.74 12.21 1.62
N PHE A 113 10.51 11.92 1.25
CA PHE A 113 9.51 11.35 2.16
C PHE A 113 10.02 10.04 2.77
N TYR A 114 10.53 9.14 1.94
CA TYR A 114 11.02 7.84 2.42
C TYR A 114 12.35 7.95 3.15
N GLU A 115 13.21 8.90 2.77
CA GLU A 115 14.46 9.12 3.47
C GLU A 115 14.24 9.55 4.93
N GLN A 116 13.21 10.34 5.18
CA GLN A 116 12.85 10.74 6.55
C GLN A 116 12.47 9.55 7.42
N LEU A 117 12.06 8.44 6.79
CA LEU A 117 11.67 7.22 7.49
C LEU A 117 12.80 6.19 7.56
N GLY A 118 14.01 6.56 7.16
CA GLY A 118 15.19 5.72 7.29
C GLY A 118 15.60 4.96 6.03
N MET A 119 14.92 5.16 4.91
CA MET A 119 15.28 4.51 3.66
C MET A 119 16.37 5.31 2.93
N ARG A 120 17.15 4.66 2.08
CA ARG A 120 18.19 5.28 1.27
C ARG A 120 17.80 5.24 -0.20
N LYS A 121 18.19 6.27 -0.93
CA LYS A 121 18.05 6.28 -2.39
C LYS A 121 18.93 5.20 -2.99
N ALA A 122 18.38 4.47 -3.96
CA ALA A 122 19.07 3.42 -4.69
C ALA A 122 18.56 3.40 -6.12
N GLN A 123 19.13 2.52 -6.94
CA GLN A 123 18.72 2.43 -8.33
C GLN A 123 17.93 1.15 -8.53
N GLY A 124 16.84 1.26 -9.26
CA GLY A 124 15.97 0.13 -9.57
C GLY A 124 15.60 0.11 -11.04
N MET A 125 15.01 -1.00 -11.46
CA MET A 125 14.52 -1.16 -12.82
C MET A 125 13.10 -1.69 -12.76
N LEU A 126 12.27 -1.29 -13.73
CA LEU A 126 10.88 -1.71 -13.76
C LEU A 126 10.42 -1.97 -15.19
N ILE A 127 9.33 -2.73 -15.30
CA ILE A 127 8.56 -2.87 -16.53
C ILE A 127 7.09 -2.74 -16.16
N ARG A 128 6.29 -2.09 -17.01
CA ARG A 128 4.85 -1.91 -16.79
C ARG A 128 4.09 -2.45 -17.98
N ASN A 129 3.31 -3.49 -17.78
CA ASN A 129 2.41 -4.06 -18.78
C ASN A 129 1.06 -3.37 -18.63
N TYR A 130 0.91 -2.18 -19.22
CA TYR A 130 -0.26 -1.31 -18.99
C TYR A 130 -1.59 -1.95 -19.39
N GLU A 131 -1.57 -2.88 -20.34
CA GLU A 131 -2.78 -3.61 -20.73
C GLU A 131 -3.34 -4.50 -19.59
N HIS A 132 -2.55 -4.71 -18.53
CA HIS A 132 -2.95 -5.50 -17.38
C HIS A 132 -3.07 -4.65 -16.10
N GLN A 133 -3.17 -3.33 -16.25
CA GLN A 133 -3.19 -2.42 -15.08
C GLN A 133 -4.35 -2.70 -14.12
N SER A 134 -5.47 -3.21 -14.60
CA SER A 134 -6.62 -3.53 -13.76
C SER A 134 -6.47 -4.86 -12.99
N GLY A 135 -5.33 -5.53 -13.14
CA GLY A 135 -5.04 -6.79 -12.45
C GLY A 135 -5.41 -8.02 -13.28
N ARG A 136 -4.80 -9.14 -12.96
CA ARG A 136 -5.18 -10.41 -13.58
C ARG A 136 -5.96 -11.25 -12.57
N THR A 137 -6.89 -12.03 -13.08
CA THR A 137 -7.73 -12.88 -12.25
C THR A 137 -7.32 -14.35 -12.31
N GLU A 138 -6.44 -14.71 -13.24
CA GLU A 138 -5.93 -16.06 -13.39
C GLU A 138 -4.65 -16.24 -12.57
N PRO A 139 -4.42 -17.43 -11.97
CA PRO A 139 -3.17 -17.67 -11.23
C PRO A 139 -1.96 -17.68 -12.15
N LEU A 140 -0.80 -17.40 -11.57
CA LEU A 140 0.46 -17.46 -12.30
C LEU A 140 0.81 -18.89 -12.74
#